data_b729be74e11d6e7dad38bb9d45fc9641
#
_entry.id   b729be74e11d6e7dad38bb9d45fc9641
#
_cell.length_a   1.000
_cell.length_b   1.000
_cell.length_c   1.000
_cell.angle_alpha   90.00
_cell.angle_beta   90.00
_cell.angle_gamma   90.00
#
_symmetry.space_group_name_H-M   'P 1'
#
loop_
_entity.id
_entity.type
_entity.pdbx_description
1 polymer ?
#
loop_
_entity_poly.entity_id
_entity_poly.type
_entity_poly.pdbx_seq_one_letter_code
_entity_poly.pdbx_strand_id
1 'polypeptide(L)'
;KHIAALCAFTDPSTNSYKRLVPGYEAPVTVGFATANRSSVIRIPAYAKDPDKKRFEIRNPDGTCNPYYAYAAILMAGIDGIKKKTDPVKEGFGPYDFNLYDLNDGDKKKIKSLPQFLEVALEALKNDHDFLTEGGVFPKELIDIWLEKKNGDVFRQTQMPTPMEFDMYYDL
;
A
#
# COMPACT_ATOMS: atom_id res chain seq x y z
N LYS A 1 -1.74 0.87 9.53
CA LYS A 1 -2.57 2.08 9.65
C LYS A 1 -2.34 2.99 8.44
N HIS A 2 -1.15 3.48 8.21
CA HIS A 2 -0.78 4.46 7.17
C HIS A 2 -0.55 3.86 5.76
N ILE A 3 -0.85 2.59 5.55
CA ILE A 3 -0.43 1.87 4.35
C ILE A 3 -0.99 2.47 3.05
N ALA A 4 -2.22 3.02 3.09
CA ALA A 4 -2.81 3.65 1.91
C ALA A 4 -2.03 4.91 1.47
N ALA A 5 -1.61 5.74 2.43
CA ALA A 5 -0.74 6.89 2.18
C ALA A 5 0.66 6.47 1.73
N LEU A 6 1.22 5.41 2.34
CA LEU A 6 2.51 4.86 1.94
C LEU A 6 2.54 4.39 0.49
N CYS A 7 1.42 3.87 -0.05
CA CYS A 7 1.32 3.44 -1.44
C CYS A 7 1.67 4.56 -2.43
N ALA A 8 1.45 5.83 -2.09
CA ALA A 8 1.86 6.94 -2.93
C ALA A 8 3.39 7.02 -3.17
N PHE A 9 4.19 6.44 -2.27
CA PHE A 9 5.65 6.35 -2.38
C PHE A 9 6.14 4.96 -2.75
N THR A 10 5.46 3.92 -2.28
CA THR A 10 5.87 2.51 -2.49
C THR A 10 5.36 1.91 -3.78
N ASP A 11 4.25 2.44 -4.31
CA ASP A 11 3.57 2.03 -5.53
C ASP A 11 3.26 3.28 -6.39
N PRO A 12 4.30 4.03 -6.85
CA PRO A 12 4.17 5.43 -7.27
C PRO A 12 3.75 5.62 -8.72
N SER A 13 3.32 4.58 -9.41
CA SER A 13 2.91 4.66 -10.80
C SER A 13 1.50 4.11 -11.01
N THR A 14 0.81 4.54 -12.07
CA THR A 14 -0.48 3.97 -12.46
C THR A 14 -0.38 2.47 -12.76
N ASN A 15 0.79 2.00 -13.22
CA ASN A 15 1.07 0.59 -13.47
C ASN A 15 1.24 -0.23 -12.18
N SER A 16 1.68 0.38 -11.07
CA SER A 16 1.84 -0.31 -9.79
C SER A 16 0.54 -0.99 -9.37
N TYR A 17 -0.59 -0.35 -9.58
CA TYR A 17 -1.92 -0.85 -9.19
C TYR A 17 -2.47 -1.93 -10.12
N LYS A 18 -1.96 -2.03 -11.35
CA LYS A 18 -2.28 -3.15 -12.26
C LYS A 18 -1.71 -4.49 -11.79
N ARG A 19 -0.71 -4.46 -10.91
CA ARG A 19 -0.18 -5.63 -10.21
C ARG A 19 -1.03 -6.03 -9.01
N LEU A 20 -1.64 -5.06 -8.32
CA LEU A 20 -2.38 -5.24 -7.07
C LEU A 20 -3.82 -5.73 -7.32
N VAL A 21 -3.95 -6.86 -8.02
CA VAL A 21 -5.24 -7.43 -8.40
C VAL A 21 -5.56 -8.62 -7.49
N PRO A 22 -6.77 -8.67 -6.89
CA PRO A 22 -7.22 -9.82 -6.10
C PRO A 22 -7.25 -11.10 -6.93
N GLY A 23 -6.94 -12.25 -6.30
CA GLY A 23 -6.95 -13.56 -6.97
C GLY A 23 -5.60 -14.00 -7.51
N TYR A 24 -4.60 -13.14 -7.50
CA TYR A 24 -3.21 -13.44 -7.81
C TYR A 24 -2.33 -13.39 -6.56
N GLU A 25 -1.03 -13.65 -6.68
CA GLU A 25 -0.09 -13.59 -5.53
C GLU A 25 0.23 -12.17 -5.04
N ALA A 26 -0.57 -11.17 -5.42
CA ALA A 26 -0.39 -9.79 -5.01
C ALA A 26 -0.88 -9.55 -3.58
N PRO A 27 -0.15 -8.75 -2.78
CA PRO A 27 -0.54 -8.40 -1.42
C PRO A 27 -1.59 -7.29 -1.43
N VAL A 28 -2.84 -7.64 -1.52
CA VAL A 28 -3.94 -6.65 -1.61
C VAL A 28 -4.64 -6.38 -0.28
N THR A 29 -4.44 -7.24 0.72
CA THR A 29 -5.13 -7.16 2.02
C THR A 29 -4.31 -6.36 3.03
N VAL A 30 -4.89 -5.30 3.56
CA VAL A 30 -4.27 -4.46 4.61
C VAL A 30 -4.27 -5.20 5.93
N GLY A 31 -3.11 -5.74 6.29
CA GLY A 31 -2.93 -6.49 7.53
C GLY A 31 -1.67 -7.34 7.49
N PHE A 32 -1.55 -8.23 8.48
CA PHE A 32 -0.43 -9.15 8.57
C PHE A 32 -0.89 -10.60 8.69
N ALA A 33 0.00 -11.51 8.25
CA ALA A 33 -0.17 -12.95 8.35
C ALA A 33 1.17 -13.66 8.48
N THR A 34 1.17 -14.88 9.01
CA THR A 34 2.37 -15.73 9.12
C THR A 34 2.66 -16.51 7.84
N ALA A 35 1.65 -16.92 7.11
CA ALA A 35 1.82 -17.73 5.90
C ALA A 35 1.08 -17.17 4.68
N ASN A 36 0.00 -16.42 4.87
CA ASN A 36 -0.86 -15.93 3.80
C ASN A 36 -0.14 -14.83 2.97
N ARG A 37 -0.05 -15.06 1.66
CA ARG A 37 0.64 -14.16 0.71
C ARG A 37 -0.22 -12.99 0.26
N SER A 38 -1.52 -13.01 0.49
CA SER A 38 -2.41 -11.89 0.15
C SER A 38 -2.29 -10.71 1.11
N SER A 39 -1.72 -10.92 2.31
CA SER A 39 -1.50 -9.84 3.28
C SER A 39 -0.30 -8.98 2.91
N VAL A 40 -0.43 -7.68 3.12
CA VAL A 40 0.61 -6.67 2.86
C VAL A 40 1.85 -6.92 3.71
N ILE A 41 1.66 -7.34 4.96
CA ILE A 41 2.75 -7.68 5.87
C ILE A 41 2.75 -9.19 6.09
N ARG A 42 3.91 -9.80 5.84
CA ARG A 42 4.14 -11.21 6.12
C ARG A 42 5.18 -11.36 7.23
N ILE A 43 4.88 -12.22 8.20
CA ILE A 43 5.82 -12.66 9.23
C ILE A 43 6.28 -14.07 8.85
N PRO A 44 7.54 -14.26 8.40
CA PRO A 44 7.99 -15.57 7.94
C PRO A 44 8.01 -16.60 9.08
N ALA A 45 7.18 -17.64 8.97
CA ALA A 45 7.06 -18.68 10.00
C ALA A 45 8.36 -19.49 10.23
N TYR A 46 9.25 -19.51 9.24
CA TYR A 46 10.57 -20.19 9.34
C TYR A 46 11.61 -19.40 10.14
N ALA A 47 11.42 -18.10 10.33
CA ALA A 47 12.32 -17.23 11.09
C ALA A 47 12.04 -17.35 12.59
N LYS A 48 12.37 -18.52 13.18
CA LYS A 48 12.06 -18.83 14.59
C LYS A 48 13.06 -18.22 15.57
N ASP A 49 14.31 -18.07 15.17
CA ASP A 49 15.34 -17.49 16.01
C ASP A 49 15.04 -16.01 16.29
N PRO A 50 15.17 -15.53 17.54
CA PRO A 50 14.93 -14.14 17.90
C PRO A 50 15.70 -13.15 17.00
N ASP A 51 16.96 -13.43 16.70
CA ASP A 51 17.84 -12.57 15.89
C ASP A 51 17.51 -12.59 14.39
N LYS A 52 16.70 -13.56 13.94
CA LYS A 52 16.26 -13.70 12.55
C LYS A 52 14.81 -13.26 12.34
N LYS A 53 14.12 -12.91 13.42
CA LYS A 53 12.74 -12.42 13.32
C LYS A 53 12.69 -11.15 12.49
N ARG A 54 11.78 -11.14 11.53
CA ARG A 54 11.52 -10.00 10.67
C ARG A 54 10.07 -10.03 10.19
N PHE A 55 9.63 -8.95 9.64
CA PHE A 55 8.45 -8.89 8.81
C PHE A 55 8.82 -8.39 7.40
N GLU A 56 8.04 -8.78 6.44
CA GLU A 56 8.20 -8.42 5.03
C GLU A 56 7.05 -7.52 4.63
N ILE A 57 7.33 -6.31 4.18
CA ILE A 57 6.35 -5.43 3.54
C ILE A 57 6.37 -5.76 2.05
N ARG A 58 5.24 -6.15 1.49
CA ARG A 58 5.18 -6.82 0.19
C ARG A 58 4.57 -5.98 -0.95
N ASN A 59 3.94 -4.86 -0.62
CA ASN A 59 3.36 -3.98 -1.63
C ASN A 59 4.37 -3.18 -2.45
N PRO A 60 5.53 -2.71 -1.94
CA PRO A 60 6.42 -1.89 -2.73
C PRO A 60 6.80 -2.55 -4.05
N ASP A 61 6.84 -1.79 -5.13
CA ASP A 61 7.26 -2.26 -6.44
C ASP A 61 8.64 -1.69 -6.85
N GLY A 62 9.19 -2.22 -7.95
CA GLY A 62 10.52 -1.85 -8.43
C GLY A 62 10.60 -0.43 -9.00
N THR A 63 9.49 0.29 -9.15
CA THR A 63 9.47 1.68 -9.66
C THR A 63 9.55 2.71 -8.55
N CYS A 64 9.46 2.30 -7.28
CA CYS A 64 9.54 3.21 -6.15
C CYS A 64 10.96 3.79 -6.00
N ASN A 65 11.03 5.04 -5.56
CA ASN A 65 12.28 5.61 -5.09
C ASN A 65 12.61 4.99 -3.72
N PRO A 66 13.69 4.18 -3.59
CA PRO A 66 13.98 3.47 -2.35
C PRO A 66 14.23 4.41 -1.17
N TYR A 67 14.80 5.58 -1.39
CA TYR A 67 15.04 6.56 -0.32
C TYR A 67 13.72 7.06 0.28
N TYR A 68 12.74 7.41 -0.56
CA TYR A 68 11.42 7.81 -0.07
C TYR A 68 10.66 6.64 0.55
N ALA A 69 10.69 5.48 -0.09
CA ALA A 69 9.98 4.31 0.40
C ALA A 69 10.48 3.88 1.79
N TYR A 70 11.81 3.77 1.98
CA TYR A 70 12.38 3.39 3.26
C TYR A 70 12.13 4.42 4.35
N ALA A 71 12.31 5.70 4.04
CA ALA A 71 12.04 6.76 5.00
C ALA A 71 10.56 6.77 5.42
N ALA A 72 9.63 6.69 4.47
CA ALA A 72 8.20 6.71 4.75
C ALA A 72 7.75 5.48 5.57
N ILE A 73 8.25 4.28 5.22
CA ILE A 73 7.98 3.05 5.98
C ILE A 73 8.52 3.16 7.41
N LEU A 74 9.73 3.67 7.59
CA LEU A 74 10.32 3.85 8.91
C LEU A 74 9.52 4.83 9.75
N MET A 75 9.10 5.97 9.18
CA MET A 75 8.28 6.96 9.87
C MET A 75 6.93 6.39 10.30
N ALA A 76 6.27 5.60 9.45
CA ALA A 76 5.05 4.90 9.81
C ALA A 76 5.25 3.89 10.96
N GLY A 77 6.40 3.18 10.97
CA GLY A 77 6.77 2.28 12.05
C GLY A 77 6.99 3.02 13.38
N ILE A 78 7.70 4.14 13.34
CA ILE A 78 7.96 4.99 14.51
C ILE A 78 6.64 5.54 15.08
N ASP A 79 5.73 6.01 14.22
CA ASP A 79 4.41 6.48 14.64
C ASP A 79 3.63 5.37 15.38
N GLY A 80 3.64 4.15 14.84
CA GLY A 80 2.99 3.00 15.49
C GLY A 80 3.58 2.68 16.86
N ILE A 81 4.90 2.76 17.01
CA ILE A 81 5.59 2.54 18.29
C ILE A 81 5.24 3.64 19.30
N LYS A 82 5.30 4.91 18.88
CA LYS A 82 4.97 6.06 19.73
C LYS A 82 3.52 6.01 20.23
N LYS A 83 2.61 5.64 19.34
CA LYS A 83 1.17 5.52 19.65
C LYS A 83 0.82 4.21 20.35
N LYS A 84 1.81 3.30 20.55
CA LYS A 84 1.60 1.97 21.12
C LYS A 84 0.47 1.20 20.42
N THR A 85 0.42 1.31 19.09
CA THR A 85 -0.59 0.67 18.26
C THR A 85 -0.49 -0.84 18.38
N ASP A 86 -1.57 -1.48 18.80
CA ASP A 86 -1.69 -2.94 18.83
C ASP A 86 -2.42 -3.39 17.54
N PRO A 87 -1.73 -4.00 16.58
CA PRO A 87 -2.34 -4.34 15.29
C PRO A 87 -3.46 -5.37 15.41
N VAL A 88 -3.44 -6.22 16.45
CA VAL A 88 -4.49 -7.22 16.67
C VAL A 88 -5.76 -6.54 17.16
N LYS A 89 -5.65 -5.63 18.13
CA LYS A 89 -6.80 -4.87 18.65
C LYS A 89 -7.41 -3.95 17.61
N GLU A 90 -6.57 -3.42 16.71
CA GLU A 90 -7.00 -2.58 15.57
C GLU A 90 -7.61 -3.39 14.40
N GLY A 91 -7.61 -4.73 14.51
CA GLY A 91 -8.24 -5.61 13.52
C GLY A 91 -7.39 -5.81 12.25
N PHE A 92 -6.07 -5.65 12.32
CA PHE A 92 -5.17 -5.85 11.16
C PHE A 92 -4.62 -7.28 11.04
N GLY A 93 -5.19 -8.24 11.72
CA GLY A 93 -4.78 -9.66 11.65
C GLY A 93 -4.46 -10.26 13.02
N PRO A 94 -3.84 -11.47 13.08
CA PRO A 94 -3.28 -12.21 11.94
C PRO A 94 -4.34 -12.82 11.03
N TYR A 95 -4.16 -12.69 9.69
CA TYR A 95 -5.06 -13.27 8.68
C TYR A 95 -4.48 -14.60 8.17
N ASP A 96 -4.38 -15.59 9.08
CA ASP A 96 -3.78 -16.92 8.79
C ASP A 96 -4.82 -17.93 8.28
N PHE A 97 -5.86 -17.44 7.63
CA PHE A 97 -6.93 -18.22 7.00
C PHE A 97 -7.08 -17.82 5.52
N ASN A 98 -7.78 -18.66 4.76
CA ASN A 98 -8.04 -18.33 3.37
C ASN A 98 -9.11 -17.23 3.27
N LEU A 99 -8.74 -16.06 2.80
CA LEU A 99 -9.63 -14.91 2.67
C LEU A 99 -10.79 -15.16 1.68
N TYR A 100 -10.62 -16.09 0.75
CA TYR A 100 -11.66 -16.44 -0.23
C TYR A 100 -12.81 -17.23 0.40
N ASP A 101 -12.55 -17.94 1.51
CA ASP A 101 -13.53 -18.76 2.21
C ASP A 101 -14.44 -17.94 3.16
N LEU A 102 -14.15 -16.65 3.31
CA LEU A 102 -14.97 -15.76 4.13
C LEU A 102 -16.30 -15.42 3.45
N ASN A 103 -17.35 -15.28 4.27
CA ASN A 103 -18.61 -14.71 3.81
C ASN A 103 -18.46 -13.21 3.46
N ASP A 104 -19.39 -12.69 2.68
CA ASP A 104 -19.34 -11.30 2.20
C ASP A 104 -19.37 -10.25 3.32
N GLY A 105 -19.99 -10.58 4.46
CA GLY A 105 -20.05 -9.70 5.64
C GLY A 105 -18.69 -9.53 6.29
N ASP A 106 -17.91 -10.59 6.39
CA ASP A 106 -16.56 -10.55 6.98
C ASP A 106 -15.52 -10.02 5.99
N LYS A 107 -15.66 -10.28 4.68
CA LYS A 107 -14.85 -9.66 3.63
C LYS A 107 -14.93 -8.13 3.68
N LYS A 108 -16.11 -7.56 3.92
CA LYS A 108 -16.29 -6.10 4.01
C LYS A 108 -15.58 -5.44 5.20
N LYS A 109 -15.23 -6.19 6.23
CA LYS A 109 -14.48 -5.69 7.40
C LYS A 109 -12.99 -5.59 7.12
N ILE A 110 -12.49 -6.32 6.13
CA ILE A 110 -11.09 -6.37 5.78
C ILE A 110 -10.78 -5.28 4.76
N LYS A 111 -9.88 -4.37 5.13
CA LYS A 111 -9.47 -3.27 4.25
C LYS A 111 -8.54 -3.79 3.16
N SER A 112 -8.70 -3.26 1.95
CA SER A 112 -7.81 -3.50 0.82
C SER A 112 -6.90 -2.29 0.59
N LEU A 113 -5.76 -2.54 -0.08
CA LEU A 113 -4.92 -1.47 -0.60
C LEU A 113 -5.69 -0.61 -1.61
N PRO A 114 -5.23 0.63 -1.84
CA PRO A 114 -5.73 1.44 -2.95
C PRO A 114 -5.71 0.66 -4.27
N GLN A 115 -6.74 0.80 -5.08
CA GLN A 115 -6.82 0.15 -6.39
C GLN A 115 -6.26 1.02 -7.52
N PHE A 116 -6.05 2.30 -7.26
CA PHE A 116 -5.57 3.29 -8.21
C PHE A 116 -4.62 4.27 -7.52
N LEU A 117 -3.74 4.87 -8.31
CA LEU A 117 -2.78 5.87 -7.81
C LEU A 117 -3.50 7.08 -7.19
N GLU A 118 -4.60 7.52 -7.76
CA GLU A 118 -5.41 8.64 -7.27
C GLU A 118 -5.88 8.42 -5.83
N VAL A 119 -6.30 7.20 -5.51
CA VAL A 119 -6.76 6.84 -4.16
C VAL A 119 -5.61 6.89 -3.16
N ALA A 120 -4.41 6.46 -3.57
CA ALA A 120 -3.22 6.54 -2.73
C ALA A 120 -2.75 7.99 -2.52
N LEU A 121 -2.84 8.83 -3.54
CA LEU A 121 -2.51 10.25 -3.45
C LEU A 121 -3.49 10.99 -2.55
N GLU A 122 -4.78 10.70 -2.64
CA GLU A 122 -5.77 11.27 -1.72
C GLU A 122 -5.56 10.79 -0.29
N ALA A 123 -5.19 9.52 -0.09
CA ALA A 123 -4.81 9.02 1.23
C ALA A 123 -3.57 9.74 1.79
N LEU A 124 -2.55 9.99 0.98
CA LEU A 124 -1.36 10.74 1.38
C LEU A 124 -1.71 12.19 1.75
N LYS A 125 -2.57 12.82 0.99
CA LYS A 125 -3.04 14.19 1.27
C LYS A 125 -3.73 14.29 2.63
N ASN A 126 -4.48 13.27 3.03
CA ASN A 126 -5.26 13.24 4.25
C ASN A 126 -4.51 12.61 5.45
N ASP A 127 -3.43 11.87 5.22
CA ASP A 127 -2.67 11.15 6.24
C ASP A 127 -1.16 11.28 5.98
N HIS A 128 -0.58 12.44 6.29
CA HIS A 128 0.86 12.70 6.11
C HIS A 128 1.56 13.26 7.36
N ASP A 129 0.85 13.51 8.44
CA ASP A 129 1.44 14.10 9.65
C ASP A 129 2.61 13.27 10.19
N PHE A 130 2.47 11.93 10.14
CA PHE A 130 3.53 11.02 10.57
C PHE A 130 4.81 11.16 9.75
N LEU A 131 4.74 11.60 8.50
CA LEU A 131 5.90 11.83 7.63
C LEU A 131 6.62 13.12 7.94
N THR A 132 5.88 14.16 8.31
CA THR A 132 6.44 15.50 8.59
C THR A 132 7.08 15.59 9.97
N GLU A 133 6.83 14.63 10.85
CA GLU A 133 7.40 14.62 12.18
C GLU A 133 8.93 14.62 12.12
N GLY A 134 9.55 15.49 12.91
CA GLY A 134 11.01 15.67 12.93
C GLY A 134 11.60 16.26 11.66
N GLY A 135 10.77 16.74 10.71
CA GLY A 135 11.23 17.35 9.46
C GLY A 135 11.78 16.36 8.44
N VAL A 136 11.48 15.06 8.59
CA VAL A 136 11.99 14.00 7.66
C VAL A 136 11.43 14.18 6.25
N PHE A 137 10.12 14.44 6.13
CA PHE A 137 9.49 14.86 4.88
C PHE A 137 9.03 16.30 5.04
N PRO A 138 9.73 17.29 4.45
CA PRO A 138 9.21 18.65 4.40
C PRO A 138 7.85 18.68 3.70
N LYS A 139 6.95 19.53 4.18
CA LYS A 139 5.60 19.63 3.59
C LYS A 139 5.66 19.96 2.10
N GLU A 140 6.58 20.82 1.71
CA GLU A 140 6.83 21.20 0.31
C GLU A 140 7.18 20.00 -0.57
N LEU A 141 7.92 19.02 -0.04
CA LEU A 141 8.22 17.78 -0.76
C LEU A 141 6.96 16.98 -1.03
N ILE A 142 6.07 16.87 -0.03
CA ILE A 142 4.80 16.16 -0.15
C ILE A 142 3.91 16.87 -1.18
N ASP A 143 3.81 18.19 -1.12
CA ASP A 143 2.99 18.99 -2.02
C ASP A 143 3.48 18.85 -3.49
N ILE A 144 4.80 18.97 -3.73
CA ILE A 144 5.41 18.75 -5.05
C ILE A 144 5.19 17.32 -5.54
N TRP A 145 5.29 16.32 -4.65
CA TRP A 145 5.06 14.93 -5.00
C TRP A 145 3.62 14.70 -5.44
N LEU A 146 2.65 15.23 -4.67
CA LEU A 146 1.22 15.16 -5.01
C LEU A 146 0.93 15.83 -6.35
N GLU A 147 1.43 17.04 -6.60
CA GLU A 147 1.27 17.76 -7.85
C GLU A 147 1.80 16.94 -9.03
N LYS A 148 3.07 16.49 -8.93
CA LYS A 148 3.72 15.69 -9.98
C LYS A 148 2.94 14.42 -10.29
N LYS A 149 2.51 13.67 -9.26
CA LYS A 149 1.84 12.39 -9.43
C LYS A 149 0.40 12.54 -9.94
N ASN A 150 -0.32 13.56 -9.51
CA ASN A 150 -1.61 13.91 -10.12
C ASN A 150 -1.45 14.29 -11.60
N GLY A 151 -0.37 14.98 -11.97
CA GLY A 151 -0.04 15.23 -13.36
C GLY A 151 0.24 13.95 -14.17
N ASP A 152 0.88 12.94 -13.57
CA ASP A 152 1.09 11.63 -14.22
C ASP A 152 -0.25 10.91 -14.46
N VAL A 153 -1.14 10.92 -13.45
CA VAL A 153 -2.51 10.38 -13.56
C VAL A 153 -3.27 11.09 -14.67
N PHE A 154 -3.31 12.42 -14.64
CA PHE A 154 -4.04 13.21 -15.65
C PHE A 154 -3.55 12.89 -17.07
N ARG A 155 -2.23 12.87 -17.29
CA ARG A 155 -1.68 12.53 -18.61
C ARG A 155 -2.07 11.13 -19.07
N GLN A 156 -2.08 10.16 -18.15
CA GLN A 156 -2.45 8.78 -18.48
C GLN A 156 -3.93 8.68 -18.89
N THR A 157 -4.84 9.42 -18.22
CA THR A 157 -6.27 9.42 -18.57
C THR A 157 -6.59 10.14 -19.89
N GLN A 158 -5.67 10.95 -20.43
CA GLN A 158 -5.85 11.64 -21.70
C GLN A 158 -5.31 10.83 -22.90
N MET A 159 -4.71 9.68 -22.66
CA MET A 159 -4.09 8.86 -23.71
C MET A 159 -4.89 7.56 -23.89
N PRO A 160 -5.50 7.34 -25.07
CA PRO A 160 -6.20 6.10 -25.34
C PRO A 160 -5.23 4.91 -25.23
N THR A 161 -5.72 3.83 -24.66
CA THR A 161 -4.97 2.56 -24.55
C THR A 161 -5.33 1.60 -25.67
N PRO A 162 -4.46 0.63 -26.03
CA PRO A 162 -4.82 -0.42 -26.99
C PRO A 162 -6.11 -1.15 -26.62
N MET A 163 -6.37 -1.35 -25.33
CA MET A 163 -7.57 -2.01 -24.85
C MET A 163 -8.85 -1.18 -25.15
N GLU A 164 -8.77 0.14 -25.04
CA GLU A 164 -9.89 1.02 -25.39
C GLU A 164 -10.17 0.98 -26.89
N PHE A 165 -9.15 0.88 -27.74
CA PHE A 165 -9.32 0.64 -29.16
C PHE A 165 -10.03 -0.70 -29.42
N ASP A 166 -9.57 -1.79 -28.79
CA ASP A 166 -10.20 -3.11 -28.94
C ASP A 166 -11.66 -3.12 -28.46
N MET A 167 -11.98 -2.35 -27.42
CA MET A 167 -13.34 -2.28 -26.86
C MET A 167 -14.30 -1.40 -27.67
N TYR A 168 -13.82 -0.32 -28.29
CA TYR A 168 -14.67 0.75 -28.79
C TYR A 168 -14.50 1.08 -30.28
N TYR A 169 -13.58 0.42 -30.99
CA TYR A 169 -13.29 0.75 -32.38
C TYR A 169 -14.44 0.42 -33.33
N ASP A 170 -15.20 -0.62 -33.05
CA ASP A 170 -16.31 -1.11 -33.89
C ASP A 170 -17.71 -0.73 -33.34
N LEU A 171 -17.80 0.32 -32.55
CA LEU A 171 -19.07 0.82 -32.02
C LEU A 171 -19.82 1.70 -33.05
#